data_d0102d8326db0119debcf1ca979a6a9b
#
_entry.id   d0102d8326db0119debcf1ca979a6a9b
#
_cell.length_a   1.000
_cell.length_b   1.000
_cell.length_c   1.000
_cell.angle_alpha   90.00
_cell.angle_beta   90.00
_cell.angle_gamma   90.00
#
_symmetry.space_group_name_H-M   'P 1'
#
loop_
_entity.id
_entity.type
_entity.pdbx_description
1 polymer ?
#
loop_
_entity_poly.entity_id
_entity_poly.type
_entity_poly.pdbx_seq_one_letter_code
_entity_poly.pdbx_strand_id
1 'polypeptide(L)'
;MAVEINHLNKHIGKQHVLRDICLSIGDGEVVGLLGPNGAGKSTLMKIMVGVWDADSSPVTNCHLPKTIGYLPELNPLYEEMYVREYLRFFVELRMKAMRRLGDKEKGEMVEQLIERVGLTAEAHKRVGQLSKGYKQRVGLAQAMIGDPELLILDEPTTGLDPNQLEDIRALIREIGKDRTVILSTHILQEVKQMCSRVIIIDHGEIKVDKPMSEIEDLEQTFREATV
;
A
#
# COMPACT_ATOMS: atom_id res chain seq x y z
N MET A 1 -5.96 -4.19 16.71
CA MET A 1 -4.69 -4.68 16.15
C MET A 1 -4.94 -5.04 14.71
N ALA A 2 -4.39 -4.26 13.78
CA ALA A 2 -4.73 -4.40 12.35
C ALA A 2 -4.02 -5.58 11.68
N VAL A 3 -2.75 -5.83 12.02
CA VAL A 3 -1.93 -6.87 11.39
C VAL A 3 -1.12 -7.60 12.45
N GLU A 4 -1.11 -8.93 12.40
CA GLU A 4 -0.21 -9.78 13.18
C GLU A 4 0.31 -10.90 12.28
N ILE A 5 1.62 -11.02 12.18
CA ILE A 5 2.33 -12.05 11.41
C ILE A 5 3.36 -12.68 12.35
N ASN A 6 3.35 -13.99 12.44
CA ASN A 6 4.26 -14.76 13.30
C ASN A 6 4.99 -15.81 12.48
N HIS A 7 6.33 -15.76 12.50
CA HIS A 7 7.24 -16.76 11.92
C HIS A 7 6.99 -17.05 10.43
N LEU A 8 6.71 -15.99 9.63
CA LEU A 8 6.45 -16.13 8.21
C LEU A 8 7.75 -16.38 7.44
N ASN A 9 7.76 -17.43 6.64
CA ASN A 9 8.86 -17.80 5.76
C ASN A 9 8.40 -17.91 4.30
N LYS A 10 9.26 -17.53 3.35
CA LYS A 10 8.99 -17.63 1.92
C LYS A 10 10.24 -17.95 1.11
N HIS A 11 10.14 -19.03 0.33
CA HIS A 11 11.12 -19.36 -0.71
C HIS A 11 10.55 -19.05 -2.11
N ILE A 12 11.41 -18.59 -3.00
CA ILE A 12 11.15 -18.46 -4.43
C ILE A 12 12.23 -19.24 -5.16
N GLY A 13 11.87 -20.41 -5.68
CA GLY A 13 12.84 -21.37 -6.17
C GLY A 13 13.80 -21.82 -5.07
N LYS A 14 15.09 -21.54 -5.21
CA LYS A 14 16.11 -21.87 -4.20
C LYS A 14 16.42 -20.72 -3.23
N GLN A 15 15.87 -19.54 -3.47
CA GLN A 15 16.17 -18.36 -2.67
C GLN A 15 15.19 -18.28 -1.49
N HIS A 16 15.70 -18.18 -0.26
CA HIS A 16 14.93 -17.86 0.95
C HIS A 16 14.75 -16.35 1.03
N VAL A 17 13.59 -15.86 0.57
CA VAL A 17 13.31 -14.42 0.39
C VAL A 17 12.81 -13.76 1.65
N LEU A 18 11.98 -14.45 2.45
CA LEU A 18 11.54 -13.98 3.76
C LEU A 18 11.91 -15.03 4.81
N ARG A 19 12.50 -14.57 5.91
CA ARG A 19 13.09 -15.41 6.95
C ARG A 19 12.52 -15.03 8.30
N ASP A 20 11.67 -15.89 8.83
CA ASP A 20 11.12 -15.78 10.18
C ASP A 20 10.53 -14.40 10.50
N ILE A 21 9.75 -13.84 9.57
CA ILE A 21 9.12 -12.53 9.74
C ILE A 21 8.09 -12.58 10.85
N CYS A 22 8.31 -11.76 11.89
CA CYS A 22 7.36 -11.48 12.95
C CYS A 22 7.02 -9.99 12.94
N LEU A 23 5.74 -9.65 12.85
CA LEU A 23 5.26 -8.29 12.66
C LEU A 23 3.91 -8.08 13.34
N SER A 24 3.78 -7.00 14.10
CA SER A 24 2.53 -6.58 14.74
C SER A 24 2.30 -5.10 14.49
N ILE A 25 1.18 -4.72 13.85
CA ILE A 25 0.82 -3.33 13.53
C ILE A 25 -0.52 -3.01 14.19
N GLY A 26 -0.57 -1.86 14.86
CA GLY A 26 -1.76 -1.31 15.49
C GLY A 26 -2.75 -0.73 14.49
N ASP A 27 -3.97 -0.46 14.96
CA ASP A 27 -4.97 0.25 14.16
C ASP A 27 -4.59 1.74 14.04
N GLY A 28 -4.76 2.31 12.84
CA GLY A 28 -4.52 3.74 12.58
C GLY A 28 -3.05 4.14 12.48
N GLU A 29 -2.12 3.18 12.37
CA GLU A 29 -0.71 3.47 12.13
C GLU A 29 -0.43 3.67 10.63
N VAL A 30 0.46 4.61 10.32
CA VAL A 30 1.11 4.74 9.00
C VAL A 30 2.52 4.20 9.10
N VAL A 31 2.74 3.01 8.57
CA VAL A 31 3.98 2.25 8.70
C VAL A 31 4.78 2.28 7.40
N GLY A 32 6.03 2.72 7.49
CA GLY A 32 6.99 2.65 6.39
C GLY A 32 7.76 1.33 6.43
N LEU A 33 7.60 0.49 5.43
CA LEU A 33 8.44 -0.69 5.19
C LEU A 33 9.63 -0.29 4.34
N LEU A 34 10.75 0.01 4.99
CA LEU A 34 11.97 0.52 4.39
C LEU A 34 12.98 -0.61 4.16
N GLY A 35 13.74 -0.55 3.08
CA GLY A 35 14.80 -1.52 2.80
C GLY A 35 15.32 -1.42 1.37
N PRO A 36 16.50 -1.99 1.09
CA PRO A 36 17.07 -1.98 -0.26
C PRO A 36 16.21 -2.79 -1.24
N ASN A 37 16.50 -2.64 -2.54
CA ASN A 37 15.87 -3.45 -3.57
C ASN A 37 16.23 -4.93 -3.37
N GLY A 38 15.22 -5.81 -3.47
CA GLY A 38 15.41 -7.24 -3.22
C GLY A 38 15.36 -7.67 -1.75
N ALA A 39 15.20 -6.76 -0.79
CA ALA A 39 15.10 -7.08 0.64
C ALA A 39 13.89 -7.94 1.04
N GLY A 40 12.87 -8.06 0.17
CA GLY A 40 11.66 -8.84 0.44
C GLY A 40 10.37 -8.03 0.64
N LYS A 41 10.43 -6.68 0.58
CA LYS A 41 9.27 -5.78 0.82
C LYS A 41 8.03 -6.17 0.01
N SER A 42 8.13 -6.16 -1.34
CA SER A 42 7.00 -6.48 -2.23
C SER A 42 6.54 -7.94 -2.09
N THR A 43 7.45 -8.86 -1.71
CA THR A 43 7.10 -10.25 -1.43
C THR A 43 6.22 -10.35 -0.19
N LEU A 44 6.61 -9.67 0.90
CA LEU A 44 5.83 -9.61 2.13
C LEU A 44 4.44 -9.03 1.87
N MET A 45 4.37 -7.88 1.16
CA MET A 45 3.11 -7.24 0.80
C MET A 45 2.20 -8.15 -0.05
N LYS A 46 2.75 -8.85 -1.06
CA LYS A 46 1.98 -9.80 -1.89
C LYS A 46 1.42 -10.97 -1.10
N ILE A 47 2.12 -11.41 -0.06
CA ILE A 47 1.60 -12.45 0.84
C ILE A 47 0.47 -11.86 1.71
N MET A 48 0.64 -10.66 2.27
CA MET A 48 -0.40 -10.00 3.06
C MET A 48 -1.70 -9.77 2.29
N VAL A 49 -1.63 -9.50 0.99
CA VAL A 49 -2.83 -9.32 0.14
C VAL A 49 -3.34 -10.63 -0.47
N GLY A 50 -2.71 -11.76 -0.16
CA GLY A 50 -3.14 -13.08 -0.64
C GLY A 50 -2.86 -13.36 -2.12
N VAL A 51 -1.92 -12.61 -2.75
CA VAL A 51 -1.44 -12.87 -4.12
C VAL A 51 -0.44 -14.03 -4.15
N TRP A 52 0.34 -14.17 -3.08
CA TRP A 52 1.26 -15.28 -2.88
C TRP A 52 1.01 -15.95 -1.53
N ASP A 53 1.23 -17.27 -1.50
CA ASP A 53 1.18 -18.03 -0.25
C ASP A 53 2.54 -18.00 0.46
N ALA A 54 2.53 -18.04 1.79
CA ALA A 54 3.71 -18.35 2.59
C ALA A 54 4.08 -19.83 2.47
N ASP A 55 5.34 -20.19 2.74
CA ASP A 55 5.80 -21.60 2.62
C ASP A 55 5.27 -22.48 3.74
N SER A 56 5.13 -21.93 4.92
CA SER A 56 4.55 -22.62 6.06
C SER A 56 3.02 -22.45 6.03
N SER A 57 2.32 -23.47 5.55
CA SER A 57 0.87 -23.59 5.73
C SER A 57 0.62 -24.36 7.04
N PRO A 58 -0.32 -23.94 7.85
CA PRO A 58 -1.30 -22.91 7.53
C PRO A 58 -0.84 -21.50 7.96
N VAL A 59 -1.41 -20.49 7.31
CA VAL A 59 -1.40 -19.07 7.73
C VAL A 59 -2.11 -18.90 9.10
N THR A 60 -1.99 -19.88 9.99
CA THR A 60 -2.62 -19.94 11.32
C THR A 60 -2.01 -18.91 12.27
N ASN A 61 -0.87 -18.34 11.91
CA ASN A 61 -0.18 -17.35 12.72
C ASN A 61 -0.21 -15.94 12.10
N CYS A 62 -1.07 -15.68 11.09
CA CYS A 62 -1.28 -14.35 10.55
C CYS A 62 -2.72 -13.91 10.78
N HIS A 63 -2.88 -12.81 11.52
CA HIS A 63 -4.15 -12.12 11.64
C HIS A 63 -4.09 -10.88 10.73
N LEU A 64 -4.96 -10.85 9.72
CA LEU A 64 -5.07 -9.75 8.77
C LEU A 64 -6.50 -9.21 8.79
N PRO A 65 -6.72 -7.93 8.52
CA PRO A 65 -8.05 -7.36 8.38
C PRO A 65 -8.86 -8.05 7.29
N LYS A 66 -10.19 -8.03 7.44
CA LYS A 66 -11.08 -8.64 6.45
C LYS A 66 -11.06 -7.94 5.10
N THR A 67 -10.76 -6.65 5.10
CA THR A 67 -10.73 -5.83 3.90
C THR A 67 -9.38 -5.16 3.75
N ILE A 68 -8.69 -5.48 2.67
CA ILE A 68 -7.39 -4.92 2.32
C ILE A 68 -7.50 -4.25 0.96
N GLY A 69 -7.00 -3.02 0.86
CA GLY A 69 -6.74 -2.32 -0.39
C GLY A 69 -5.28 -2.44 -0.77
N TYR A 70 -4.99 -2.62 -2.05
CA TYR A 70 -3.62 -2.77 -2.52
C TYR A 70 -3.33 -1.92 -3.75
N LEU A 71 -2.27 -1.14 -3.67
CA LEU A 71 -1.67 -0.44 -4.81
C LEU A 71 -0.32 -1.09 -5.11
N PRO A 72 -0.18 -1.84 -6.21
CA PRO A 72 1.10 -2.41 -6.62
C PRO A 72 2.03 -1.36 -7.22
N GLU A 73 3.33 -1.60 -7.18
CA GLU A 73 4.37 -0.72 -7.77
C GLU A 73 4.10 -0.43 -9.26
N LEU A 74 3.81 -1.49 -10.05
CA LEU A 74 3.45 -1.39 -11.46
C LEU A 74 1.93 -1.23 -11.61
N ASN A 75 1.37 -0.17 -11.14
CA ASN A 75 -0.06 0.14 -11.19
C ASN A 75 -0.69 -0.16 -12.58
N PRO A 76 -1.20 -1.39 -12.85
CA PRO A 76 -1.68 -1.80 -14.16
C PRO A 76 -3.09 -1.24 -14.40
N LEU A 77 -3.18 -0.13 -15.13
CA LEU A 77 -4.43 0.54 -15.44
C LEU A 77 -4.90 0.23 -16.87
N TYR A 78 -6.21 0.16 -17.08
CA TYR A 78 -6.80 0.08 -18.42
C TYR A 78 -6.78 1.46 -19.07
N GLU A 79 -5.75 1.75 -19.86
CA GLU A 79 -5.45 3.08 -20.40
C GLU A 79 -6.54 3.61 -21.36
N GLU A 80 -7.31 2.74 -22.02
CA GLU A 80 -8.38 3.12 -22.93
C GLU A 80 -9.69 3.54 -22.24
N MET A 81 -9.87 3.17 -20.97
CA MET A 81 -11.06 3.54 -20.19
C MET A 81 -11.01 4.99 -19.73
N TYR A 82 -12.16 5.64 -19.62
CA TYR A 82 -12.27 6.90 -18.91
C TYR A 82 -12.10 6.67 -17.40
N VAL A 83 -11.54 7.65 -16.67
CA VAL A 83 -11.28 7.53 -15.23
C VAL A 83 -12.53 7.11 -14.44
N ARG A 84 -13.66 7.78 -14.70
CA ARG A 84 -14.94 7.45 -14.05
C ARG A 84 -15.44 6.06 -14.41
N GLU A 85 -15.31 5.66 -15.66
CA GLU A 85 -15.69 4.33 -16.13
C GLU A 85 -14.82 3.24 -15.48
N TYR A 86 -13.50 3.47 -15.41
CA TYR A 86 -12.55 2.60 -14.75
C TYR A 86 -12.91 2.36 -13.28
N LEU A 87 -13.13 3.43 -12.52
CA LEU A 87 -13.47 3.31 -11.12
C LEU A 87 -14.84 2.63 -10.93
N ARG A 88 -15.83 2.95 -11.77
CA ARG A 88 -17.14 2.30 -11.74
C ARG A 88 -17.04 0.79 -11.99
N PHE A 89 -16.24 0.39 -12.97
CA PHE A 89 -15.99 -1.02 -13.27
C PHE A 89 -15.46 -1.77 -12.04
N PHE A 90 -14.46 -1.22 -11.35
CA PHE A 90 -13.89 -1.86 -10.16
C PHE A 90 -14.81 -1.81 -8.95
N VAL A 91 -15.59 -0.74 -8.77
CA VAL A 91 -16.64 -0.67 -7.74
C VAL A 91 -17.69 -1.77 -7.99
N GLU A 92 -18.16 -1.94 -9.22
CA GLU A 92 -19.13 -2.99 -9.57
C GLU A 92 -18.56 -4.39 -9.29
N LEU A 93 -17.33 -4.65 -9.70
CA LEU A 93 -16.64 -5.92 -9.48
C LEU A 93 -16.53 -6.26 -7.99
N ARG A 94 -16.03 -5.32 -7.17
CA ARG A 94 -15.81 -5.53 -5.75
C ARG A 94 -17.11 -5.61 -4.96
N MET A 95 -18.08 -4.75 -5.25
CA MET A 95 -19.38 -4.76 -4.57
C MET A 95 -20.25 -5.96 -4.94
N LYS A 96 -20.14 -6.46 -6.19
CA LYS A 96 -20.79 -7.73 -6.57
C LYS A 96 -20.25 -8.91 -5.76
N ALA A 97 -18.93 -8.97 -5.56
CA ALA A 97 -18.31 -9.99 -4.71
C ALA A 97 -18.77 -9.90 -3.24
N MET A 98 -19.03 -8.69 -2.74
CA MET A 98 -19.46 -8.43 -1.37
C MET A 98 -21.00 -8.42 -1.19
N ARG A 99 -21.80 -8.50 -2.27
CA ARG A 99 -23.29 -8.42 -2.30
C ARG A 99 -23.88 -7.19 -1.60
N ARG A 100 -23.26 -6.01 -1.73
CA ARG A 100 -23.49 -4.93 -0.76
C ARG A 100 -24.12 -3.63 -1.24
N LEU A 101 -24.28 -3.32 -2.55
CA LEU A 101 -24.76 -1.98 -2.95
C LEU A 101 -25.69 -1.98 -4.17
N GLY A 102 -26.69 -1.09 -4.20
CA GLY A 102 -27.49 -0.74 -5.35
C GLY A 102 -26.72 0.16 -6.34
N ASP A 103 -27.26 0.35 -7.57
CA ASP A 103 -26.57 1.09 -8.64
C ASP A 103 -26.36 2.58 -8.30
N LYS A 104 -27.29 3.20 -7.54
CA LYS A 104 -27.17 4.58 -7.07
C LYS A 104 -26.01 4.74 -6.09
N GLU A 105 -25.93 3.85 -5.10
CA GLU A 105 -24.89 3.87 -4.07
C GLU A 105 -23.48 3.62 -4.67
N LYS A 106 -23.39 2.77 -5.70
CA LYS A 106 -22.14 2.56 -6.44
C LYS A 106 -21.70 3.83 -7.17
N GLY A 107 -22.64 4.56 -7.79
CA GLY A 107 -22.35 5.83 -8.44
C GLY A 107 -21.86 6.90 -7.44
N GLU A 108 -22.52 7.02 -6.30
CA GLU A 108 -22.12 7.94 -5.23
C GLU A 108 -20.71 7.60 -4.70
N MET A 109 -20.40 6.31 -4.51
CA MET A 109 -19.05 5.86 -4.11
C MET A 109 -17.99 6.26 -5.14
N VAL A 110 -18.26 6.14 -6.44
CA VAL A 110 -17.32 6.55 -7.49
C VAL A 110 -17.01 8.05 -7.40
N GLU A 111 -18.04 8.89 -7.25
CA GLU A 111 -17.85 10.34 -7.17
C GLU A 111 -17.08 10.73 -5.89
N GLN A 112 -17.38 10.09 -4.75
CA GLN A 112 -16.65 10.30 -3.50
C GLN A 112 -15.17 9.91 -3.62
N LEU A 113 -14.86 8.79 -4.28
CA LEU A 113 -13.48 8.37 -4.53
C LEU A 113 -12.74 9.38 -5.43
N ILE A 114 -13.39 9.83 -6.52
CA ILE A 114 -12.84 10.84 -7.44
C ILE A 114 -12.49 12.13 -6.70
N GLU A 115 -13.40 12.62 -5.87
CA GLU A 115 -13.20 13.81 -5.07
C GLU A 115 -12.06 13.62 -4.04
N ARG A 116 -12.10 12.53 -3.29
CA ARG A 116 -11.13 12.24 -2.21
C ARG A 116 -9.68 12.17 -2.70
N VAL A 117 -9.46 11.64 -3.90
CA VAL A 117 -8.10 11.57 -4.47
C VAL A 117 -7.76 12.77 -5.39
N GLY A 118 -8.65 13.76 -5.51
CA GLY A 118 -8.42 14.95 -6.32
C GLY A 118 -8.41 14.70 -7.83
N LEU A 119 -9.29 13.84 -8.33
CA LEU A 119 -9.45 13.50 -9.76
C LEU A 119 -10.62 14.18 -10.45
N THR A 120 -11.33 15.09 -9.78
CA THR A 120 -12.58 15.71 -10.29
C THR A 120 -12.39 16.34 -11.67
N ALA A 121 -11.31 17.11 -11.87
CA ALA A 121 -11.01 17.75 -13.15
C ALA A 121 -10.62 16.74 -14.26
N GLU A 122 -10.09 15.60 -13.88
CA GLU A 122 -9.56 14.57 -14.78
C GLU A 122 -10.54 13.42 -15.05
N ALA A 123 -11.67 13.37 -14.33
CA ALA A 123 -12.60 12.25 -14.32
C ALA A 123 -13.21 11.90 -15.69
N HIS A 124 -13.22 12.87 -16.63
CA HIS A 124 -13.72 12.74 -17.99
C HIS A 124 -12.66 12.36 -19.03
N LYS A 125 -11.37 12.29 -18.63
CA LYS A 125 -10.27 11.91 -19.51
C LYS A 125 -10.06 10.39 -19.50
N ARG A 126 -9.45 9.89 -20.57
CA ARG A 126 -8.95 8.50 -20.57
C ARG A 126 -7.75 8.38 -19.65
N VAL A 127 -7.64 7.24 -18.99
CA VAL A 127 -6.51 6.94 -18.07
C VAL A 127 -5.15 7.10 -18.77
N GLY A 128 -5.05 6.69 -20.03
CA GLY A 128 -3.82 6.84 -20.81
C GLY A 128 -3.37 8.28 -21.05
N GLN A 129 -4.27 9.27 -20.95
CA GLN A 129 -3.99 10.69 -21.13
C GLN A 129 -3.49 11.39 -19.84
N LEU A 130 -3.52 10.68 -18.72
CA LEU A 130 -3.13 11.22 -17.42
C LEU A 130 -1.62 11.24 -17.24
N SER A 131 -1.13 12.24 -16.49
CA SER A 131 0.23 12.22 -15.98
C SER A 131 0.44 11.03 -15.01
N LYS A 132 1.69 10.67 -14.75
CA LYS A 132 2.01 9.57 -13.84
C LYS A 132 1.40 9.78 -12.45
N GLY A 133 1.45 11.00 -11.91
CA GLY A 133 0.84 11.32 -10.61
C GLY A 133 -0.68 11.15 -10.60
N TYR A 134 -1.37 11.53 -11.67
CA TYR A 134 -2.80 11.28 -11.80
C TYR A 134 -3.12 9.79 -11.98
N LYS A 135 -2.31 9.03 -12.72
CA LYS A 135 -2.42 7.56 -12.79
C LYS A 135 -2.26 6.92 -11.40
N GLN A 136 -1.35 7.44 -10.59
CA GLN A 136 -1.16 6.99 -9.21
C GLN A 136 -2.39 7.27 -8.33
N ARG A 137 -3.02 8.44 -8.48
CA ARG A 137 -4.29 8.77 -7.81
C ARG A 137 -5.44 7.83 -8.22
N VAL A 138 -5.50 7.41 -9.49
CA VAL A 138 -6.47 6.41 -9.96
C VAL A 138 -6.26 5.07 -9.25
N GLY A 139 -5.00 4.62 -9.14
CA GLY A 139 -4.66 3.39 -8.42
C GLY A 139 -4.97 3.47 -6.91
N LEU A 140 -4.70 4.62 -6.28
CA LEU A 140 -5.10 4.86 -4.88
C LEU A 140 -6.62 4.81 -4.72
N ALA A 141 -7.37 5.47 -5.61
CA ALA A 141 -8.84 5.40 -5.59
C ALA A 141 -9.34 3.95 -5.71
N GLN A 142 -8.75 3.18 -6.62
CA GLN A 142 -9.06 1.74 -6.77
C GLN A 142 -8.75 0.95 -5.50
N ALA A 143 -7.60 1.18 -4.87
CA ALA A 143 -7.23 0.52 -3.62
C ALA A 143 -8.19 0.85 -2.48
N MET A 144 -8.79 2.04 -2.49
CA MET A 144 -9.74 2.51 -1.47
C MET A 144 -11.19 2.04 -1.68
N ILE A 145 -11.51 1.35 -2.78
CA ILE A 145 -12.86 0.84 -3.04
C ILE A 145 -13.31 -0.08 -1.89
N GLY A 146 -14.51 0.16 -1.37
CA GLY A 146 -15.10 -0.65 -0.32
C GLY A 146 -14.60 -0.33 1.09
N ASP A 147 -13.94 0.80 1.24
CA ASP A 147 -13.45 1.34 2.52
C ASP A 147 -12.63 0.32 3.33
N PRO A 148 -11.46 -0.10 2.82
CA PRO A 148 -10.65 -1.13 3.46
C PRO A 148 -10.09 -0.67 4.80
N GLU A 149 -10.00 -1.60 5.75
CA GLU A 149 -9.40 -1.40 7.07
C GLU A 149 -7.89 -1.19 7.00
N LEU A 150 -7.24 -1.82 6.00
CA LEU A 150 -5.81 -1.74 5.74
C LEU A 150 -5.55 -1.35 4.28
N LEU A 151 -4.67 -0.37 4.07
CA LEU A 151 -4.11 -0.05 2.77
C LEU A 151 -2.65 -0.47 2.70
N ILE A 152 -2.31 -1.21 1.67
CA ILE A 152 -0.93 -1.60 1.34
C ILE A 152 -0.54 -0.91 0.04
N LEU A 153 0.53 -0.10 0.09
CA LEU A 153 1.01 0.73 -1.01
C LEU A 153 2.45 0.35 -1.35
N ASP A 154 2.66 -0.28 -2.50
CA ASP A 154 4.01 -0.71 -2.93
C ASP A 154 4.66 0.38 -3.78
N GLU A 155 5.68 1.05 -3.23
CA GLU A 155 6.44 2.14 -3.86
C GLU A 155 5.53 3.26 -4.45
N PRO A 156 4.59 3.85 -3.66
CA PRO A 156 3.52 4.70 -4.19
C PRO A 156 3.99 6.01 -4.82
N THR A 157 5.22 6.40 -4.60
CA THR A 157 5.82 7.69 -5.02
C THR A 157 6.87 7.55 -6.11
N THR A 158 7.20 6.32 -6.50
CA THR A 158 8.28 6.04 -7.44
C THR A 158 8.08 6.72 -8.81
N GLY A 159 9.08 7.52 -9.21
CA GLY A 159 9.15 8.17 -10.52
C GLY A 159 8.15 9.32 -10.71
N LEU A 160 7.68 9.93 -9.64
CA LEU A 160 6.92 11.16 -9.65
C LEU A 160 7.88 12.39 -9.67
N ASP A 161 7.43 13.48 -10.28
CA ASP A 161 8.13 14.76 -10.16
C ASP A 161 7.92 15.37 -8.75
N PRO A 162 8.73 16.38 -8.35
CA PRO A 162 8.68 16.92 -6.99
C PRO A 162 7.30 17.45 -6.55
N ASN A 163 6.53 18.05 -7.46
CA ASN A 163 5.20 18.57 -7.14
C ASN A 163 4.19 17.43 -6.97
N GLN A 164 4.18 16.47 -7.89
CA GLN A 164 3.33 15.28 -7.82
C GLN A 164 3.63 14.44 -6.58
N LEU A 165 4.90 14.37 -6.19
CA LEU A 165 5.37 13.64 -5.02
C LEU A 165 4.81 14.24 -3.74
N GLU A 166 4.85 15.58 -3.56
CA GLU A 166 4.28 16.22 -2.37
C GLU A 166 2.74 16.05 -2.31
N ASP A 167 2.08 16.13 -3.46
CA ASP A 167 0.63 15.89 -3.56
C ASP A 167 0.23 14.48 -3.14
N ILE A 168 0.98 13.46 -3.59
CA ILE A 168 0.72 12.05 -3.22
C ILE A 168 1.03 11.82 -1.74
N ARG A 169 2.09 12.40 -1.20
CA ARG A 169 2.41 12.35 0.23
C ARG A 169 1.30 12.96 1.08
N ALA A 170 0.82 14.15 0.71
CA ALA A 170 -0.30 14.78 1.40
C ALA A 170 -1.56 13.90 1.39
N LEU A 171 -1.86 13.28 0.25
CA LEU A 171 -2.99 12.37 0.11
C LEU A 171 -2.83 11.12 0.98
N ILE A 172 -1.65 10.50 1.01
CA ILE A 172 -1.38 9.33 1.88
C ILE A 172 -1.51 9.70 3.36
N ARG A 173 -0.98 10.85 3.79
CA ARG A 173 -1.15 11.36 5.17
C ARG A 173 -2.62 11.56 5.53
N GLU A 174 -3.42 12.11 4.60
CA GLU A 174 -4.86 12.32 4.82
C GLU A 174 -5.61 10.98 4.96
N ILE A 175 -5.31 10.03 4.07
CA ILE A 175 -5.87 8.68 4.13
C ILE A 175 -5.51 7.99 5.46
N GLY A 176 -4.26 8.15 5.91
CA GLY A 176 -3.73 7.53 7.13
C GLY A 176 -4.34 8.03 8.44
N LYS A 177 -5.11 9.15 8.43
CA LYS A 177 -5.81 9.62 9.64
C LYS A 177 -6.94 8.70 10.07
N ASP A 178 -7.56 8.01 9.12
CA ASP A 178 -8.78 7.22 9.34
C ASP A 178 -8.55 5.71 9.28
N ARG A 179 -7.35 5.24 8.89
CA ARG A 179 -7.07 3.82 8.66
C ARG A 179 -5.60 3.47 8.79
N THR A 180 -5.33 2.19 8.90
CA THR A 180 -3.96 1.67 8.88
C THR A 180 -3.41 1.66 7.45
N VAL A 181 -2.19 2.15 7.29
CA VAL A 181 -1.48 2.18 6.00
C VAL A 181 -0.10 1.55 6.16
N ILE A 182 0.25 0.64 5.27
CA ILE A 182 1.61 0.13 5.12
C ILE A 182 2.11 0.56 3.76
N LEU A 183 3.19 1.31 3.70
CA LEU A 183 3.81 1.68 2.43
C LEU A 183 5.24 1.16 2.36
N SER A 184 5.63 0.57 1.22
CA SER A 184 7.02 0.26 0.95
C SER A 184 7.71 1.46 0.33
N THR A 185 8.96 1.63 0.69
CA THR A 185 9.85 2.58 0.01
C THR A 185 11.31 2.24 0.26
N HIS A 186 12.18 2.74 -0.61
CA HIS A 186 13.62 2.75 -0.41
C HIS A 186 14.15 4.16 -0.11
N ILE A 187 13.25 5.15 0.01
CA ILE A 187 13.56 6.57 0.20
C ILE A 187 13.30 6.97 1.65
N LEU A 188 14.35 7.21 2.41
CA LEU A 188 14.31 7.58 3.83
C LEU A 188 13.45 8.83 4.10
N GLN A 189 13.50 9.80 3.21
CA GLN A 189 12.78 11.06 3.35
C GLN A 189 11.25 10.87 3.30
N GLU A 190 10.76 9.86 2.59
CA GLU A 190 9.34 9.51 2.55
C GLU A 190 8.85 8.99 3.88
N VAL A 191 9.63 8.10 4.52
CA VAL A 191 9.31 7.59 5.85
C VAL A 191 9.25 8.73 6.86
N LYS A 192 10.26 9.64 6.86
CA LYS A 192 10.27 10.81 7.76
C LYS A 192 9.04 11.71 7.59
N GLN A 193 8.49 11.82 6.39
CA GLN A 193 7.39 12.75 6.08
C GLN A 193 5.99 12.15 6.24
N MET A 194 5.83 10.84 6.11
CA MET A 194 4.51 10.22 6.06
C MET A 194 4.24 9.24 7.19
N CYS A 195 5.28 8.62 7.77
CA CYS A 195 5.11 7.46 8.63
C CYS A 195 5.21 7.82 10.10
N SER A 196 4.40 7.18 10.92
CA SER A 196 4.49 7.22 12.40
C SER A 196 5.44 6.14 12.95
N ARG A 197 5.71 5.10 12.15
CA ARG A 197 6.55 3.95 12.51
C ARG A 197 7.34 3.48 11.30
N VAL A 198 8.53 2.98 11.52
CA VAL A 198 9.37 2.39 10.48
C VAL A 198 9.74 0.95 10.82
N ILE A 199 9.65 0.11 9.80
CA ILE A 199 10.14 -1.27 9.81
C ILE A 199 11.23 -1.34 8.74
N ILE A 200 12.45 -1.68 9.14
CA ILE A 200 13.56 -1.89 8.20
C ILE A 200 13.71 -3.38 7.96
N ILE A 201 13.57 -3.77 6.69
CA ILE A 201 13.79 -5.15 6.24
C ILE A 201 15.04 -5.21 5.37
N ASP A 202 15.90 -6.19 5.65
CA ASP A 202 17.06 -6.49 4.83
C ASP A 202 17.30 -7.99 4.77
N HIS A 203 17.70 -8.49 3.60
CA HIS A 203 17.91 -9.92 3.34
C HIS A 203 16.77 -10.84 3.82
N GLY A 204 15.53 -10.34 3.77
CA GLY A 204 14.33 -11.08 4.18
C GLY A 204 14.09 -11.14 5.67
N GLU A 205 14.78 -10.36 6.49
CA GLU A 205 14.63 -10.28 7.94
C GLU A 205 14.26 -8.87 8.39
N ILE A 206 13.42 -8.75 9.41
CA ILE A 206 13.17 -7.46 10.07
C ILE A 206 14.37 -7.13 10.95
N LYS A 207 15.05 -6.04 10.65
CA LYS A 207 16.22 -5.56 11.40
C LYS A 207 15.86 -4.50 12.43
N VAL A 208 14.87 -3.66 12.11
CA VAL A 208 14.38 -2.60 12.99
C VAL A 208 12.86 -2.54 12.89
N ASP A 209 12.21 -2.33 14.01
CA ASP A 209 10.78 -2.07 14.12
C ASP A 209 10.55 -1.08 15.26
N LYS A 210 10.36 0.22 14.94
CA LYS A 210 10.29 1.30 15.92
C LYS A 210 9.32 2.42 15.50
N PRO A 211 8.66 3.08 16.47
CA PRO A 211 8.03 4.37 16.25
C PRO A 211 9.05 5.40 15.78
N MET A 212 8.65 6.31 14.88
CA MET A 212 9.52 7.38 14.39
C MET A 212 9.99 8.33 15.50
N SER A 213 9.20 8.46 16.57
CA SER A 213 9.56 9.25 17.76
C SER A 213 10.76 8.71 18.56
N GLU A 214 11.13 7.44 18.35
CA GLU A 214 12.25 6.78 19.01
C GLU A 214 13.51 6.73 18.13
N ILE A 215 13.45 7.30 16.92
CA ILE A 215 14.57 7.30 15.97
C ILE A 215 15.16 8.71 15.90
N GLU A 216 16.35 8.88 16.43
CA GLU A 216 17.09 10.14 16.38
C GLU A 216 17.64 10.44 14.98
N ASP A 217 18.26 9.44 14.35
CA ASP A 217 18.79 9.53 12.99
C ASP A 217 18.40 8.29 12.17
N LEU A 218 17.42 8.47 11.29
CA LEU A 218 16.95 7.39 10.41
C LEU A 218 18.00 6.94 9.39
N GLU A 219 18.89 7.85 8.95
CA GLU A 219 19.94 7.50 7.97
C GLU A 219 21.01 6.62 8.62
N GLN A 220 21.41 6.95 9.83
CA GLN A 220 22.34 6.13 10.59
C GLN A 220 21.71 4.77 10.93
N THR A 221 20.48 4.76 11.45
CA THR A 221 19.74 3.53 11.76
C THR A 221 19.62 2.62 10.54
N PHE A 222 19.31 3.18 9.36
CA PHE A 222 19.20 2.42 8.13
C PHE A 222 20.54 1.81 7.71
N ARG A 223 21.63 2.59 7.76
CA ARG A 223 22.97 2.09 7.44
C ARG A 223 23.40 0.93 8.35
N GLU A 224 23.18 1.07 9.67
CA GLU A 224 23.52 0.03 10.64
C GLU A 224 22.69 -1.26 10.44
N ALA A 225 21.44 -1.11 9.99
CA ALA A 225 20.53 -2.23 9.76
C ALA A 225 20.73 -2.97 8.43
N THR A 226 21.42 -2.36 7.46
CA THR A 226 21.57 -2.87 6.08
C THR A 226 23.01 -3.12 5.66
N VAL A 227 23.89 -3.41 6.60
CA VAL A 227 25.32 -3.77 6.38
C VAL A 227 25.48 -5.28 6.25
#